data_3bb59683668a33959bf194dd316484b1
#
_entry.id   3bb59683668a33959bf194dd316484b1
#
_cell.length_a   1.000
_cell.length_b   1.000
_cell.length_c   1.000
_cell.angle_alpha   90.00
_cell.angle_beta   90.00
_cell.angle_gamma   90.00
#
_symmetry.space_group_name_H-M   'P 1'
#
loop_
_entity.id
_entity.type
_entity.pdbx_description
1 polymer ?
#
loop_
_entity_poly.entity_id
_entity_poly.type
_entity_poly.pdbx_seq_one_letter_code
_entity_poly.pdbx_strand_id
1 'polypeptide(L)'
;MALLTLEEAKQQLDIETTANDTELQAYIESLTAPIERHVGPIENRLVTEQLDSRGSRLALSQVPAVSLTSITPVLAGGLAINVAALVLDGDTGVLWRRDGQFFYGGPWSVTYTAGRGTVPPTINLAARMLLQHLWRTQYGAARGGGGADDYSVTEPIPGFGYAIPNRVLELLEAFKAPPGVA
;
A
#
# COMPACT_ATOMS: atom_id res chain seq x y z
N MET A 1 11.56 -4.05 -2.73
CA MET A 1 11.26 -5.08 -3.77
C MET A 1 10.15 -4.51 -4.62
N ALA A 2 10.35 -4.36 -5.93
CA ALA A 2 9.36 -3.69 -6.77
C ALA A 2 8.05 -4.48 -6.83
N LEU A 3 6.92 -3.78 -6.93
CA LEU A 3 5.58 -4.36 -7.09
C LEU A 3 5.49 -5.29 -8.30
N LEU A 4 6.17 -4.91 -9.38
CA LEU A 4 6.24 -5.61 -10.65
C LEU A 4 7.63 -5.39 -11.25
N THR A 5 8.26 -6.44 -11.76
CA THR A 5 9.53 -6.32 -12.48
C THR A 5 9.29 -5.99 -13.95
N LEU A 6 10.29 -5.39 -14.62
CA LEU A 6 10.21 -5.11 -16.06
C LEU A 6 10.00 -6.39 -16.88
N GLU A 7 10.63 -7.48 -16.46
CA GLU A 7 10.51 -8.77 -17.13
C GLU A 7 9.10 -9.35 -17.04
N GLU A 8 8.49 -9.29 -15.86
CA GLU A 8 7.10 -9.67 -15.65
C GLU A 8 6.12 -8.78 -16.44
N ALA A 9 6.40 -7.49 -16.54
CA ALA A 9 5.62 -6.56 -17.34
C ALA A 9 5.68 -6.91 -18.84
N LYS A 10 6.87 -7.18 -19.35
CA LYS A 10 7.09 -7.59 -20.76
C LYS A 10 6.39 -8.91 -21.06
N GLN A 11 6.50 -9.90 -20.17
CA GLN A 11 5.77 -11.18 -20.31
C GLN A 11 4.26 -10.98 -20.33
N GLN A 12 3.72 -10.10 -19.49
CA GLN A 12 2.28 -9.83 -19.44
C GLN A 12 1.75 -9.16 -20.72
N LEU A 13 2.60 -8.37 -21.39
CA LEU A 13 2.24 -7.60 -22.58
C LEU A 13 2.67 -8.26 -23.89
N ASP A 14 3.36 -9.42 -23.81
CA ASP A 14 3.94 -10.11 -24.96
C ASP A 14 4.92 -9.24 -25.77
N ILE A 15 5.81 -8.54 -25.02
CA ILE A 15 6.83 -7.64 -25.58
C ILE A 15 8.21 -8.29 -25.46
N GLU A 16 8.83 -8.59 -26.59
CA GLU A 16 10.19 -9.17 -26.61
C GLU A 16 11.29 -8.12 -26.82
N THR A 17 10.95 -6.95 -27.36
CA THR A 17 11.90 -5.89 -27.69
C THR A 17 12.22 -4.97 -26.53
N THR A 18 13.33 -4.23 -26.59
CA THR A 18 13.73 -3.24 -25.59
C THR A 18 13.26 -1.82 -25.93
N ALA A 19 12.57 -1.65 -27.06
CA ALA A 19 12.19 -0.32 -27.55
C ALA A 19 11.32 0.49 -26.57
N ASN A 20 10.52 -0.19 -25.75
CA ASN A 20 9.58 0.43 -24.84
C ASN A 20 9.97 0.27 -23.37
N ASP A 21 11.18 -0.21 -23.06
CA ASP A 21 11.58 -0.53 -21.68
C ASP A 21 11.51 0.70 -20.75
N THR A 22 11.94 1.86 -21.22
CA THR A 22 11.89 3.11 -20.44
C THR A 22 10.45 3.51 -20.11
N GLU A 23 9.56 3.36 -21.07
CA GLU A 23 8.15 3.68 -20.89
C GLU A 23 7.47 2.67 -19.97
N LEU A 24 7.73 1.38 -20.16
CA LEU A 24 7.23 0.32 -19.28
C LEU A 24 7.67 0.54 -17.82
N GLN A 25 8.93 0.96 -17.63
CA GLN A 25 9.43 1.26 -16.30
C GLN A 25 8.67 2.42 -15.64
N ALA A 26 8.35 3.47 -16.40
CA ALA A 26 7.54 4.59 -15.91
C ALA A 26 6.11 4.15 -15.53
N TYR A 27 5.50 3.25 -16.32
CA TYR A 27 4.21 2.65 -15.95
C TYR A 27 4.29 1.85 -14.65
N ILE A 28 5.29 0.97 -14.52
CA ILE A 28 5.49 0.15 -13.32
C ILE A 28 5.61 1.03 -12.07
N GLU A 29 6.40 2.09 -12.14
CA GLU A 29 6.55 3.04 -11.04
C GLU A 29 5.23 3.75 -10.70
N SER A 30 4.46 4.14 -11.72
CA SER A 30 3.18 4.82 -11.54
C SER A 30 2.09 3.93 -10.94
N LEU A 31 2.16 2.60 -11.10
CA LEU A 31 1.20 1.65 -10.55
C LEU A 31 1.29 1.47 -9.04
N THR A 32 2.45 1.73 -8.45
CA THR A 32 2.69 1.47 -7.03
C THR A 32 1.77 2.30 -6.14
N ALA A 33 1.68 3.60 -6.38
CA ALA A 33 0.89 4.50 -5.55
C ALA A 33 -0.64 4.18 -5.54
N PRO A 34 -1.30 3.92 -6.69
CA PRO A 34 -2.68 3.48 -6.74
C PRO A 34 -2.95 2.21 -5.95
N ILE A 35 -2.09 1.22 -6.10
CA ILE A 35 -2.25 -0.08 -5.42
C ILE A 35 -1.99 0.09 -3.92
N GLU A 36 -0.92 0.75 -3.51
CA GLU A 36 -0.62 1.02 -2.09
C GLU A 36 -1.72 1.83 -1.40
N ARG A 37 -2.38 2.73 -2.10
CA ARG A 37 -3.52 3.46 -1.56
C ARG A 37 -4.67 2.54 -1.15
N HIS A 38 -4.81 1.40 -1.80
CA HIS A 38 -5.89 0.44 -1.55
C HIS A 38 -5.51 -0.60 -0.50
N VAL A 39 -4.27 -1.10 -0.58
CA VAL A 39 -3.80 -2.23 0.24
C VAL A 39 -2.79 -1.84 1.32
N GLY A 40 -2.42 -0.58 1.42
CA GLY A 40 -1.33 -0.11 2.28
C GLY A 40 0.05 -0.32 1.67
N PRO A 41 1.12 0.06 2.38
CA PRO A 41 2.49 -0.04 1.87
C PRO A 41 2.87 -1.49 1.56
N ILE A 42 3.47 -1.68 0.38
CA ILE A 42 3.93 -2.98 -0.10
C ILE A 42 5.39 -3.18 0.30
N GLU A 43 6.23 -2.21 0.00
CA GLU A 43 7.63 -2.24 0.41
C GLU A 43 7.78 -1.82 1.88
N ASN A 44 8.69 -2.52 2.58
CA ASN A 44 9.00 -2.13 3.94
C ASN A 44 9.65 -0.75 3.97
N ARG A 45 9.03 0.15 4.72
CA ARG A 45 9.53 1.51 4.93
C ARG A 45 9.43 1.92 6.39
N LEU A 46 10.42 2.66 6.84
CA LEU A 46 10.40 3.26 8.17
C LEU A 46 9.46 4.46 8.17
N VAL A 47 8.51 4.45 9.09
CA VAL A 47 7.51 5.51 9.26
C VAL A 47 7.68 6.09 10.65
N THR A 48 7.65 7.41 10.75
CA THR A 48 7.59 8.12 12.04
C THR A 48 6.40 9.06 11.99
N GLU A 49 5.47 8.90 12.91
CA GLU A 49 4.28 9.73 13.01
C GLU A 49 3.99 10.14 14.44
N GLN A 50 3.23 11.21 14.58
CA GLN A 50 2.77 11.67 15.88
C GLN A 50 1.31 11.25 16.08
N LEU A 51 1.08 10.55 17.18
CA LEU A 51 -0.24 10.02 17.52
C LEU A 51 -0.68 10.55 18.87
N ASP A 52 -1.91 11.00 18.96
CA ASP A 52 -2.53 11.38 20.21
C ASP A 52 -3.46 10.26 20.69
N SER A 53 -3.33 9.88 21.94
CA SER A 53 -4.27 8.96 22.56
C SER A 53 -4.38 9.26 24.06
N ARG A 54 -5.61 9.29 24.50
CA ARG A 54 -5.97 9.32 25.92
C ARG A 54 -6.52 7.97 26.40
N GLY A 55 -6.47 6.97 25.53
CA GLY A 55 -7.02 5.64 25.76
C GLY A 55 -5.97 4.56 25.97
N SER A 56 -6.41 3.31 25.96
CA SER A 56 -5.58 2.11 26.08
C SER A 56 -4.96 1.65 24.76
N ARG A 57 -5.28 2.31 23.63
CA ARG A 57 -4.85 1.94 22.30
C ARG A 57 -4.35 3.14 21.51
N LEU A 58 -3.34 2.92 20.66
CA LEU A 58 -2.89 3.82 19.62
C LEU A 58 -3.10 3.13 18.28
N ALA A 59 -3.56 3.86 17.26
CA ALA A 59 -3.72 3.34 15.91
C ALA A 59 -2.68 3.96 14.98
N LEU A 60 -1.92 3.12 14.31
CA LEU A 60 -0.95 3.51 13.29
C LEU A 60 -1.66 3.83 11.98
N SER A 61 -1.18 4.84 11.24
CA SER A 61 -1.80 5.25 9.98
C SER A 61 -1.39 4.39 8.79
N GLN A 62 -0.24 3.72 8.86
CA GLN A 62 0.30 2.91 7.77
C GLN A 62 0.27 1.42 8.17
N VAL A 63 -0.59 0.66 7.50
CA VAL A 63 -0.77 -0.79 7.72
C VAL A 63 -0.64 -1.56 6.41
N PRO A 64 -0.14 -2.81 6.47
CA PRO A 64 0.29 -3.56 7.65
C PRO A 64 1.57 -3.03 8.26
N ALA A 65 1.71 -3.17 9.58
CA ALA A 65 2.90 -2.80 10.34
C ALA A 65 3.68 -4.07 10.73
N VAL A 66 4.97 -4.08 10.42
CA VAL A 66 5.84 -5.26 10.63
C VAL A 66 6.45 -5.26 12.02
N SER A 67 6.96 -4.13 12.46
CA SER A 67 7.68 -4.02 13.74
C SER A 67 7.66 -2.59 14.27
N LEU A 68 7.65 -2.46 15.58
CA LEU A 68 7.77 -1.21 16.29
C LEU A 68 9.24 -0.95 16.64
N THR A 69 9.76 0.23 16.32
CA THR A 69 11.14 0.62 16.61
C THR A 69 11.24 1.44 17.89
N SER A 70 10.39 2.46 18.04
CA SER A 70 10.40 3.31 19.23
C SER A 70 9.05 4.00 19.45
N ILE A 71 8.81 4.36 20.69
CA ILE A 71 7.71 5.22 21.10
C ILE A 71 8.20 6.19 22.17
N THR A 72 8.13 7.47 21.87
CA THR A 72 8.62 8.54 22.77
C THR A 72 7.57 9.64 22.92
N PRO A 73 7.44 10.25 24.09
CA PRO A 73 6.56 11.40 24.25
C PRO A 73 7.12 12.60 23.46
N VAL A 74 6.23 13.35 22.84
CA VAL A 74 6.60 14.59 22.11
C VAL A 74 6.81 15.73 23.08
N LEU A 75 6.06 15.75 24.19
CA LEU A 75 6.15 16.80 25.21
C LEU A 75 7.31 16.56 26.17
N ALA A 76 7.97 17.64 26.57
CA ALA A 76 9.07 17.60 27.54
C ALA A 76 8.58 17.07 28.91
N GLY A 77 9.39 16.21 29.53
CA GLY A 77 9.07 15.61 30.81
C GLY A 77 8.29 14.31 30.78
N GLY A 78 7.85 13.87 29.59
CA GLY A 78 7.25 12.54 29.40
C GLY A 78 8.30 11.43 29.48
N LEU A 79 7.89 10.24 29.90
CA LEU A 79 8.73 9.05 29.95
C LEU A 79 8.51 8.19 28.69
N ALA A 80 9.59 7.82 28.00
CA ALA A 80 9.54 6.88 26.89
C ALA A 80 9.00 5.52 27.36
N ILE A 81 8.19 4.88 26.54
CA ILE A 81 7.69 3.53 26.80
C ILE A 81 8.63 2.53 26.13
N ASN A 82 9.01 1.49 26.88
CA ASN A 82 9.79 0.41 26.28
C ASN A 82 8.94 -0.36 25.27
N VAL A 83 9.44 -0.53 24.06
CA VAL A 83 8.76 -1.28 22.97
C VAL A 83 8.39 -2.69 23.41
N ALA A 84 9.22 -3.36 24.24
CA ALA A 84 8.93 -4.69 24.76
C ALA A 84 7.68 -4.74 25.68
N ALA A 85 7.27 -3.60 26.25
CA ALA A 85 6.04 -3.49 27.03
C ALA A 85 4.77 -3.30 26.17
N LEU A 86 4.93 -3.24 24.85
CA LEU A 86 3.84 -3.04 23.90
C LEU A 86 3.50 -4.32 23.14
N VAL A 87 2.32 -4.35 22.62
CA VAL A 87 1.85 -5.35 21.65
C VAL A 87 1.41 -4.59 20.40
N LEU A 88 1.90 -5.01 19.26
CA LEU A 88 1.50 -4.52 17.95
C LEU A 88 0.64 -5.59 17.27
N ASP A 89 -0.57 -5.24 16.89
CA ASP A 89 -1.32 -5.96 15.88
C ASP A 89 -0.93 -5.39 14.50
N GLY A 90 -0.13 -6.12 13.77
CA GLY A 90 0.44 -5.66 12.50
C GLY A 90 -0.61 -5.47 11.41
N ASP A 91 -1.68 -6.26 11.41
CA ASP A 91 -2.71 -6.20 10.38
C ASP A 91 -3.64 -4.99 10.54
N THR A 92 -3.99 -4.68 11.79
CA THR A 92 -4.87 -3.54 12.09
C THR A 92 -4.10 -2.26 12.43
N GLY A 93 -2.78 -2.36 12.71
CA GLY A 93 -1.95 -1.25 13.15
C GLY A 93 -2.24 -0.78 14.56
N VAL A 94 -2.93 -1.56 15.37
CA VAL A 94 -3.29 -1.16 16.73
C VAL A 94 -2.17 -1.56 17.70
N LEU A 95 -1.77 -0.59 18.52
CA LEU A 95 -0.84 -0.76 19.63
C LEU A 95 -1.58 -0.73 20.95
N TRP A 96 -1.22 -1.60 21.87
CA TRP A 96 -1.65 -1.54 23.26
C TRP A 96 -0.53 -1.96 24.22
N ARG A 97 -0.65 -1.55 25.46
CA ARG A 97 0.31 -1.91 26.49
C ARG A 97 0.00 -3.28 27.08
N ARG A 98 1.03 -4.11 27.31
CA ARG A 98 0.89 -5.45 27.92
C ARG A 98 0.34 -5.40 29.34
N ASP A 99 0.58 -4.30 30.07
CA ASP A 99 0.11 -4.09 31.42
C ASP A 99 -1.33 -3.55 31.50
N GLY A 100 -2.00 -3.35 30.38
CA GLY A 100 -3.37 -2.83 30.29
C GLY A 100 -3.52 -1.36 30.63
N GLN A 101 -2.42 -0.64 30.90
CA GLN A 101 -2.45 0.77 31.22
C GLN A 101 -2.77 1.64 30.00
N PHE A 102 -3.23 2.86 30.25
CA PHE A 102 -3.47 3.85 29.21
C PHE A 102 -2.18 4.51 28.72
N PHE A 103 -2.22 5.07 27.51
CA PHE A 103 -1.18 5.92 26.98
C PHE A 103 -1.34 7.35 27.51
N TYR A 104 -0.81 7.63 28.70
CA TYR A 104 -0.80 8.97 29.29
C TYR A 104 0.47 9.74 28.91
N GLY A 105 0.36 11.07 28.80
CA GLY A 105 1.51 11.94 28.52
C GLY A 105 1.83 12.12 27.03
N GLY A 106 0.87 11.80 26.16
CA GLY A 106 0.98 12.09 24.73
C GLY A 106 0.87 13.60 24.41
N PRO A 107 1.02 13.97 23.12
CA PRO A 107 1.16 13.11 21.95
C PRO A 107 2.44 12.26 21.93
N TRP A 108 2.40 11.17 21.19
CA TRP A 108 3.48 10.18 21.09
C TRP A 108 4.10 10.22 19.69
N SER A 109 5.42 10.29 19.62
CA SER A 109 6.17 10.03 18.40
C SER A 109 6.44 8.54 18.32
N VAL A 110 5.86 7.89 17.30
CA VAL A 110 5.96 6.44 17.10
C VAL A 110 6.73 6.18 15.80
N THR A 111 7.81 5.40 15.91
CA THR A 111 8.61 4.96 14.77
C THR A 111 8.44 3.45 14.59
N TYR A 112 8.07 3.03 13.40
CA TYR A 112 7.80 1.63 13.09
C TYR A 112 8.09 1.32 11.62
N THR A 113 8.20 0.04 11.28
CA THR A 113 8.31 -0.42 9.90
C THR A 113 6.93 -0.83 9.41
N ALA A 114 6.44 -0.16 8.38
CA ALA A 114 5.23 -0.54 7.65
C ALA A 114 5.59 -1.21 6.33
N GLY A 115 4.77 -2.16 5.89
CA GLY A 115 4.94 -2.87 4.63
C GLY A 115 4.64 -4.36 4.74
N ARG A 116 4.69 -5.06 3.62
CA ARG A 116 4.42 -6.51 3.55
C ARG A 116 5.69 -7.35 3.45
N GLY A 117 6.85 -6.74 3.19
CA GLY A 117 8.12 -7.43 2.99
C GLY A 117 8.21 -8.16 1.65
N THR A 118 7.23 -8.98 1.33
CA THR A 118 7.10 -9.66 0.05
C THR A 118 5.77 -9.29 -0.61
N VAL A 119 5.79 -9.14 -1.93
CA VAL A 119 4.56 -8.86 -2.70
C VAL A 119 3.74 -10.14 -2.79
N PRO A 120 2.51 -10.19 -2.26
CA PRO A 120 1.62 -11.32 -2.45
C PRO A 120 1.34 -11.57 -3.94
N PRO A 121 1.29 -12.83 -4.40
CA PRO A 121 1.04 -13.16 -5.83
C PRO A 121 -0.24 -12.52 -6.37
N THR A 122 -1.28 -12.40 -5.56
CA THR A 122 -2.55 -11.76 -5.94
C THR A 122 -2.38 -10.27 -6.21
N ILE A 123 -1.59 -9.55 -5.40
CA ILE A 123 -1.28 -8.14 -5.61
C ILE A 123 -0.41 -7.96 -6.87
N ASN A 124 0.57 -8.85 -7.09
CA ASN A 124 1.36 -8.85 -8.32
C ASN A 124 0.47 -9.09 -9.55
N LEU A 125 -0.46 -10.05 -9.49
CA LEU A 125 -1.42 -10.28 -10.57
C LEU A 125 -2.31 -9.06 -10.84
N ALA A 126 -2.82 -8.42 -9.78
CA ALA A 126 -3.61 -7.19 -9.90
C ALA A 126 -2.81 -6.07 -10.59
N ALA A 127 -1.51 -5.93 -10.24
CA ALA A 127 -0.60 -4.98 -10.89
C ALA A 127 -0.41 -5.28 -12.38
N ARG A 128 -0.20 -6.54 -12.74
CA ARG A 128 -0.08 -6.96 -14.15
C ARG A 128 -1.35 -6.66 -14.95
N MET A 129 -2.52 -6.93 -14.39
CA MET A 129 -3.80 -6.64 -15.03
C MET A 129 -4.01 -5.13 -15.21
N LEU A 130 -3.67 -4.34 -14.20
CA LEU A 130 -3.77 -2.87 -14.28
C LEU A 130 -2.78 -2.31 -15.31
N LEU A 131 -1.54 -2.82 -15.35
CA LEU A 131 -0.56 -2.48 -16.38
C LEU A 131 -1.10 -2.76 -17.78
N GLN A 132 -1.63 -3.96 -17.99
CA GLN A 132 -2.19 -4.37 -19.28
C GLN A 132 -3.37 -3.47 -19.70
N HIS A 133 -4.23 -3.11 -18.77
CA HIS A 133 -5.33 -2.19 -19.01
C HIS A 133 -4.83 -0.81 -19.47
N LEU A 134 -3.89 -0.22 -18.73
CA LEU A 134 -3.32 1.08 -19.07
C LEU A 134 -2.59 1.06 -20.41
N TRP A 135 -1.78 0.04 -20.64
CA TRP A 135 -1.05 -0.13 -21.90
C TRP A 135 -2.00 -0.24 -23.11
N ARG A 136 -3.05 -1.02 -22.99
CA ARG A 136 -4.05 -1.17 -24.06
C ARG A 136 -4.86 0.10 -24.31
N THR A 137 -5.22 0.85 -23.28
CA THR A 137 -5.95 2.11 -23.44
C THR A 137 -5.12 3.16 -24.15
N GLN A 138 -3.81 3.16 -23.97
CA GLN A 138 -2.90 4.10 -24.62
C GLN A 138 -2.51 3.68 -26.05
N TYR A 139 -2.26 2.41 -26.26
CA TYR A 139 -1.79 1.89 -27.55
C TYR A 139 -2.87 1.14 -28.35
N GLY A 140 -3.99 0.79 -27.76
CA GLY A 140 -5.04 -0.01 -28.38
C GLY A 140 -5.74 0.68 -29.54
N ALA A 141 -5.92 1.99 -29.47
CA ALA A 141 -6.54 2.79 -30.53
C ALA A 141 -5.65 2.93 -31.78
N ALA A 142 -4.34 2.82 -31.64
CA ALA A 142 -3.37 2.95 -32.74
C ALA A 142 -3.11 1.65 -33.50
N ARG A 143 -3.46 0.48 -32.95
CA ARG A 143 -3.19 -0.84 -33.54
C ARG A 143 -4.44 -1.65 -33.87
N GLY A 144 -5.54 -1.00 -34.23
CA GLY A 144 -6.72 -1.56 -34.84
C GLY A 144 -7.04 -3.01 -34.54
N GLY A 145 -8.06 -3.30 -33.75
CA GLY A 145 -8.71 -4.59 -33.70
C GLY A 145 -8.58 -5.36 -32.39
N GLY A 146 -9.39 -5.02 -31.43
CA GLY A 146 -9.67 -5.82 -30.25
C GLY A 146 -10.83 -5.18 -29.50
N GLY A 147 -12.00 -5.84 -29.54
CA GLY A 147 -13.24 -5.30 -28.99
C GLY A 147 -13.11 -4.81 -27.57
N ALA A 148 -13.71 -3.65 -27.33
CA ALA A 148 -13.83 -2.99 -26.03
C ALA A 148 -14.77 -3.72 -25.04
N ASP A 149 -15.16 -4.96 -25.33
CA ASP A 149 -16.36 -5.58 -24.74
C ASP A 149 -16.13 -6.36 -23.44
N ASP A 150 -14.89 -6.46 -22.91
CA ASP A 150 -14.66 -7.38 -21.79
C ASP A 150 -14.22 -6.73 -20.47
N TYR A 151 -14.22 -5.40 -20.37
CA TYR A 151 -13.88 -4.71 -19.12
C TYR A 151 -14.98 -3.73 -18.73
N SER A 152 -15.81 -4.10 -17.78
CA SER A 152 -16.63 -3.12 -17.07
C SER A 152 -15.70 -2.17 -16.32
N VAL A 153 -15.49 -0.99 -16.89
CA VAL A 153 -14.70 0.08 -16.29
C VAL A 153 -15.59 0.77 -15.29
N THR A 154 -15.20 0.77 -14.04
CA THR A 154 -15.84 1.60 -12.99
C THR A 154 -15.61 3.08 -13.27
N GLU A 155 -16.50 3.91 -12.73
CA GLU A 155 -16.30 5.36 -12.73
C GLU A 155 -14.92 5.72 -12.17
N PRO A 156 -14.27 6.78 -12.72
CA PRO A 156 -12.96 7.19 -12.26
C PRO A 156 -12.96 7.43 -10.76
N ILE A 157 -12.06 6.78 -10.03
CA ILE A 157 -11.88 7.06 -8.60
C ILE A 157 -11.35 8.49 -8.49
N PRO A 158 -12.02 9.39 -7.74
CA PRO A 158 -11.57 10.77 -7.60
C PRO A 158 -10.10 10.82 -7.14
N GLY A 159 -9.26 11.51 -7.92
CA GLY A 159 -7.84 11.66 -7.67
C GLY A 159 -6.92 10.72 -8.44
N PHE A 160 -7.42 9.80 -9.25
CA PHE A 160 -6.61 8.88 -10.05
C PHE A 160 -6.47 9.24 -11.53
N GLY A 161 -7.32 10.07 -12.06
CA GLY A 161 -7.27 10.44 -13.47
C GLY A 161 -7.54 9.30 -14.49
N TYR A 162 -7.66 8.05 -14.03
CA TYR A 162 -8.04 6.88 -14.84
C TYR A 162 -8.85 5.88 -14.00
N ALA A 163 -9.70 5.11 -14.67
CA ALA A 163 -10.51 4.09 -14.03
C ALA A 163 -9.68 2.83 -13.74
N ILE A 164 -9.80 2.28 -12.54
CA ILE A 164 -9.24 0.97 -12.20
C ILE A 164 -10.33 -0.08 -12.50
N PRO A 165 -10.03 -1.13 -13.29
CA PRO A 165 -10.99 -2.19 -13.57
C PRO A 165 -11.51 -2.86 -12.29
N ASN A 166 -12.82 -3.15 -12.22
CA ASN A 166 -13.44 -3.82 -11.07
C ASN A 166 -12.72 -5.10 -10.67
N ARG A 167 -12.30 -5.88 -11.66
CA ARG A 167 -11.57 -7.13 -11.45
C ARG A 167 -10.25 -6.95 -10.71
N VAL A 168 -9.56 -5.82 -10.92
CA VAL A 168 -8.36 -5.46 -10.16
C VAL A 168 -8.73 -5.13 -8.72
N LEU A 169 -9.80 -4.36 -8.51
CA LEU A 169 -10.28 -4.02 -7.17
C LEU A 169 -10.73 -5.25 -6.38
N GLU A 170 -11.41 -6.20 -7.01
CA GLU A 170 -11.80 -7.48 -6.40
C GLU A 170 -10.60 -8.30 -5.93
N LEU A 171 -9.52 -8.34 -6.71
CA LEU A 171 -8.28 -9.00 -6.30
C LEU A 171 -7.61 -8.33 -5.10
N LEU A 172 -7.73 -7.02 -4.99
CA LEU A 172 -7.14 -6.24 -3.90
C LEU A 172 -8.00 -6.22 -2.63
N GLU A 173 -9.30 -6.54 -2.72
CA GLU A 173 -10.24 -6.41 -1.60
C GLU A 173 -9.81 -7.24 -0.37
N ALA A 174 -9.23 -8.44 -0.59
CA ALA A 174 -8.71 -9.28 0.48
C ALA A 174 -7.53 -8.67 1.27
N PHE A 175 -6.90 -7.65 0.69
CA PHE A 175 -5.73 -6.96 1.26
C PHE A 175 -6.02 -5.50 1.63
N LYS A 176 -7.27 -5.09 1.54
CA LYS A 176 -7.70 -3.72 1.81
C LYS A 176 -7.30 -3.30 3.22
N ALA A 177 -6.62 -2.17 3.30
CA ALA A 177 -6.28 -1.60 4.59
C ALA A 177 -7.57 -1.31 5.39
N PRO A 178 -7.63 -1.66 6.68
CA PRO A 178 -8.77 -1.31 7.51
C PRO A 178 -8.96 0.21 7.49
N PRO A 179 -10.21 0.70 7.56
CA PRO A 179 -10.46 2.13 7.67
C PRO A 179 -9.69 2.65 8.88
N GLY A 180 -8.85 3.65 8.67
CA GLY A 180 -8.10 4.27 9.75
C GLY A 180 -9.05 4.66 10.87
N VAL A 181 -8.70 4.30 12.09
CA VAL A 181 -9.44 4.75 13.27
C VAL A 181 -9.06 6.22 13.45
N ALA A 182 -9.92 7.11 12.95
CA ALA A 182 -9.79 8.55 13.13
C ALA A 182 -10.08 8.95 14.57
#